data_8bcaaa270a8ac91e4dc4f54adf7c0ec2
#
_entry.id   8bcaaa270a8ac91e4dc4f54adf7c0ec2
#
_cell.length_a   1.000
_cell.length_b   1.000
_cell.length_c   1.000
_cell.angle_alpha   90.00
_cell.angle_beta   90.00
_cell.angle_gamma   90.00
#
_symmetry.space_group_name_H-M   'P 1'
#
loop_
_entity.id
_entity.type
_entity.pdbx_description
1 polymer ?
#
loop_
_entity_poly.entity_id
_entity_poly.type
_entity_poly.pdbx_seq_one_letter_code
_entity_poly.pdbx_strand_id
1 'polypeptide(L)'
;MRERTRFQAMREWTREWWEVAKARDTLVTSEAVAEELERAPEPKRSSALELIHPLRRLDNVREVDEMAAVYIAHKIMPANAKGDARHLALATFHGCAILATWNCRHIANANKQEHIRRIHAMIGVATPLLVTPYELLLKSP
;
A
#
# COMPACT_ATOMS: atom_id res chain seq x y z
N MET A 1 -18.17 7.27 -28.12
CA MET A 1 -17.85 6.59 -26.86
C MET A 1 -16.77 7.36 -26.11
N ARG A 2 -16.99 7.65 -24.87
CA ARG A 2 -16.06 8.43 -24.06
C ARG A 2 -14.95 7.53 -23.52
N GLU A 3 -13.69 7.86 -23.78
CA GLU A 3 -12.57 7.13 -23.22
C GLU A 3 -12.54 7.28 -21.70
N ARG A 4 -12.19 6.19 -21.00
CA ARG A 4 -11.99 6.24 -19.56
C ARG A 4 -10.71 6.99 -19.25
N THR A 5 -10.76 7.87 -18.25
CA THR A 5 -9.55 8.46 -17.73
C THR A 5 -8.74 7.41 -16.97
N ARG A 6 -7.43 7.67 -16.77
CA ARG A 6 -6.57 6.81 -15.97
C ARG A 6 -7.13 6.61 -14.56
N PHE A 7 -7.63 7.66 -13.93
CA PHE A 7 -8.17 7.58 -12.58
C PHE A 7 -9.46 6.79 -12.51
N GLN A 8 -10.30 6.89 -13.53
CA GLN A 8 -11.52 6.08 -13.61
C GLN A 8 -11.20 4.60 -13.71
N ALA A 9 -10.23 4.24 -14.56
CA ALA A 9 -9.79 2.86 -14.70
C ALA A 9 -9.22 2.31 -13.40
N MET A 10 -8.34 3.07 -12.74
CA MET A 10 -7.75 2.67 -11.46
C MET A 10 -8.83 2.44 -10.40
N ARG A 11 -9.83 3.30 -10.34
CA ARG A 11 -10.94 3.17 -9.40
C ARG A 11 -11.76 1.91 -9.66
N GLU A 12 -12.05 1.63 -10.92
CA GLU A 12 -12.79 0.43 -11.31
C GLU A 12 -12.02 -0.84 -10.98
N TRP A 13 -10.72 -0.90 -11.28
CA TRP A 13 -9.87 -2.04 -10.94
C TRP A 13 -9.77 -2.24 -9.43
N THR A 14 -9.71 -1.15 -8.66
CA THR A 14 -9.70 -1.23 -7.21
C THR A 14 -10.97 -1.86 -6.68
N ARG A 15 -12.13 -1.44 -7.20
CA ARG A 15 -13.42 -1.99 -6.80
C ARG A 15 -13.55 -3.46 -7.16
N GLU A 16 -13.13 -3.86 -8.36
CA GLU A 16 -13.15 -5.25 -8.79
C GLU A 16 -12.24 -6.11 -7.90
N TRP A 17 -11.03 -5.65 -7.66
CA TRP A 17 -10.10 -6.33 -6.77
C TRP A 17 -10.67 -6.47 -5.36
N TRP A 18 -11.25 -5.41 -4.83
CA TRP A 18 -11.83 -5.39 -3.49
C TRP A 18 -12.89 -6.47 -3.32
N GLU A 19 -13.79 -6.61 -4.29
CA GLU A 19 -14.84 -7.63 -4.27
C GLU A 19 -14.28 -9.05 -4.23
N VAL A 20 -13.19 -9.31 -4.96
CA VAL A 20 -12.52 -10.60 -4.95
C VAL A 20 -11.77 -10.80 -3.63
N ALA A 21 -10.99 -9.82 -3.23
CA ALA A 21 -10.11 -9.90 -2.08
C ALA A 21 -10.86 -10.07 -0.75
N LYS A 22 -11.96 -9.34 -0.55
CA LYS A 22 -12.71 -9.42 0.70
C LYS A 22 -13.32 -10.81 0.95
N ALA A 23 -13.55 -11.56 -0.11
CA ALA A 23 -14.09 -12.92 -0.03
C ALA A 23 -13.00 -13.98 0.16
N ARG A 24 -11.78 -13.69 -0.28
CA ARG A 24 -10.67 -14.65 -0.33
C ARG A 24 -9.60 -14.39 0.73
N ASP A 25 -9.30 -13.13 0.99
CA ASP A 25 -8.15 -12.72 1.80
C ASP A 25 -8.59 -12.02 3.09
N THR A 26 -7.68 -11.94 4.05
CA THR A 26 -7.86 -11.08 5.22
C THR A 26 -7.34 -9.69 4.88
N LEU A 27 -8.23 -8.72 4.79
CA LEU A 27 -7.87 -7.34 4.49
C LEU A 27 -7.62 -6.57 5.77
N VAL A 28 -6.53 -5.81 5.79
CA VAL A 28 -6.17 -4.93 6.89
C VAL A 28 -5.83 -3.56 6.34
N THR A 29 -5.88 -2.56 7.19
CA THR A 29 -5.53 -1.18 6.85
C THR A 29 -4.68 -0.59 7.99
N SER A 30 -4.45 0.72 7.96
CA SER A 30 -3.69 1.38 9.01
C SER A 30 -4.25 2.78 9.27
N GLU A 31 -3.86 3.37 10.39
CA GLU A 31 -4.18 4.76 10.69
C GLU A 31 -3.58 5.70 9.65
N ALA A 32 -2.41 5.35 9.09
CA ALA A 32 -1.79 6.13 8.03
C ALA A 32 -2.67 6.22 6.78
N VAL A 33 -3.32 5.11 6.40
CA VAL A 33 -4.26 5.10 5.28
C VAL A 33 -5.48 5.97 5.60
N ALA A 34 -6.04 5.83 6.80
CA ALA A 34 -7.20 6.63 7.21
C ALA A 34 -6.88 8.13 7.17
N GLU A 35 -5.72 8.53 7.68
CA GLU A 35 -5.27 9.92 7.67
C GLU A 35 -5.14 10.48 6.25
N GLU A 36 -4.58 9.69 5.32
CA GLU A 36 -4.50 10.10 3.92
C GLU A 36 -5.88 10.28 3.29
N LEU A 37 -6.79 9.34 3.55
CA LEU A 37 -8.15 9.40 3.01
C LEU A 37 -8.93 10.59 3.55
N GLU A 38 -8.70 10.99 4.80
CA GLU A 38 -9.34 12.16 5.38
C GLU A 38 -8.94 13.46 4.68
N ARG A 39 -7.80 13.48 4.00
CA ARG A 39 -7.35 14.63 3.20
C ARG A 39 -7.85 14.60 1.77
N ALA A 40 -8.47 13.50 1.34
CA ALA A 40 -8.97 13.38 -0.03
C ALA A 40 -10.25 14.19 -0.21
N PRO A 41 -10.53 14.68 -1.44
CA PRO A 41 -11.78 15.37 -1.70
C PRO A 41 -12.99 14.43 -1.72
N GLU A 42 -14.17 14.98 -1.47
CA GLU A 42 -15.40 14.23 -1.64
C GLU A 42 -15.71 14.05 -3.13
N PRO A 43 -16.40 12.99 -3.55
CA PRO A 43 -16.98 11.92 -2.72
C PRO A 43 -16.01 10.78 -2.37
N LYS A 44 -14.79 10.85 -2.88
CA LYS A 44 -13.77 9.81 -2.66
C LYS A 44 -13.52 9.56 -1.19
N ARG A 45 -13.39 10.62 -0.39
CA ARG A 45 -13.10 10.52 1.04
C ARG A 45 -14.10 9.65 1.78
N SER A 46 -15.37 10.00 1.72
CA SER A 46 -16.42 9.27 2.42
C SER A 46 -16.56 7.83 1.93
N SER A 47 -16.52 7.62 0.63
CA SER A 47 -16.63 6.28 0.04
C SER A 47 -15.49 5.37 0.47
N ALA A 48 -14.26 5.87 0.45
CA ALA A 48 -13.08 5.09 0.81
C ALA A 48 -13.02 4.82 2.32
N LEU A 49 -13.32 5.82 3.15
CA LEU A 49 -13.36 5.64 4.60
C LEU A 49 -14.41 4.60 5.02
N GLU A 50 -15.56 4.60 4.36
CA GLU A 50 -16.60 3.62 4.61
C GLU A 50 -16.13 2.19 4.30
N LEU A 51 -15.38 2.01 3.19
CA LEU A 51 -14.83 0.71 2.82
C LEU A 51 -13.84 0.17 3.84
N ILE A 52 -12.96 1.01 4.38
CA ILE A 52 -11.93 0.56 5.32
C ILE A 52 -12.40 0.52 6.76
N HIS A 53 -13.54 1.12 7.07
CA HIS A 53 -14.05 1.23 8.45
C HIS A 53 -14.12 -0.14 9.17
N PRO A 54 -14.62 -1.23 8.55
CA PRO A 54 -14.69 -2.52 9.25
C PRO A 54 -13.36 -3.28 9.31
N LEU A 55 -12.30 -2.80 8.66
CA LEU A 55 -11.04 -3.51 8.62
C LEU A 55 -10.23 -3.28 9.89
N ARG A 56 -9.47 -4.31 10.30
CA ARG A 56 -8.51 -4.19 11.36
C ARG A 56 -7.44 -3.16 10.97
N ARG A 57 -7.10 -2.25 11.89
CA ARG A 57 -6.05 -1.27 11.67
C ARG A 57 -4.75 -1.75 12.29
N LEU A 58 -3.68 -1.73 11.52
CA LEU A 58 -2.34 -2.06 11.99
C LEU A 58 -1.79 -0.91 12.82
N ASP A 59 -1.20 -1.22 13.98
CA ASP A 59 -0.67 -0.22 14.89
C ASP A 59 0.66 0.34 14.38
N ASN A 60 0.81 1.66 14.48
CA ASN A 60 2.05 2.34 14.16
C ASN A 60 2.94 2.35 15.41
N VAL A 61 3.64 1.25 15.64
CA VAL A 61 4.56 1.13 16.77
C VAL A 61 5.90 1.80 16.44
N ARG A 62 6.75 1.99 17.45
CA ARG A 62 8.04 2.65 17.28
C ARG A 62 8.92 2.00 16.20
N GLU A 63 8.92 0.66 16.14
CA GLU A 63 9.70 -0.10 15.15
C GLU A 63 9.29 0.24 13.72
N VAL A 64 8.02 0.58 13.48
CA VAL A 64 7.53 1.02 12.18
C VAL A 64 8.20 2.35 11.80
N ASP A 65 8.28 3.30 12.72
CA ASP A 65 8.91 4.60 12.48
C ASP A 65 10.41 4.44 12.25
N GLU A 66 11.06 3.57 13.00
CA GLU A 66 12.48 3.25 12.82
C GLU A 66 12.74 2.65 11.44
N MET A 67 11.91 1.72 11.02
CA MET A 67 12.00 1.08 9.71
C MET A 67 11.80 2.09 8.58
N ALA A 68 10.80 2.96 8.70
CA ALA A 68 10.55 4.02 7.72
C ALA A 68 11.76 4.95 7.60
N ALA A 69 12.41 5.29 8.71
CA ALA A 69 13.62 6.10 8.72
C ALA A 69 14.78 5.41 7.99
N VAL A 70 14.90 4.09 8.12
CA VAL A 70 15.91 3.30 7.40
C VAL A 70 15.70 3.41 5.88
N TYR A 71 14.46 3.33 5.41
CA TYR A 71 14.16 3.46 3.98
C TYR A 71 14.62 4.80 3.41
N ILE A 72 14.39 5.87 4.15
CA ILE A 72 14.80 7.22 3.72
C ILE A 72 16.33 7.38 3.81
N ALA A 73 16.94 6.89 4.88
CA ALA A 73 18.40 6.95 5.06
C ALA A 73 19.16 6.20 3.96
N HIS A 74 18.63 5.07 3.50
CA HIS A 74 19.22 4.29 2.41
C HIS A 74 18.70 4.68 1.03
N LYS A 75 17.99 5.79 0.94
CA LYS A 75 17.51 6.37 -0.33
C LYS A 75 16.63 5.46 -1.17
N ILE A 76 15.93 4.54 -0.53
CA ILE A 76 14.86 3.78 -1.18
C ILE A 76 13.75 4.73 -1.59
N MET A 77 13.46 5.68 -0.69
CA MET A 77 12.47 6.73 -0.91
C MET A 77 13.06 8.07 -0.57
N PRO A 78 12.65 9.15 -1.27
CA PRO A 78 13.13 10.50 -0.95
C PRO A 78 12.59 10.96 0.41
N ALA A 79 13.27 11.94 1.02
CA ALA A 79 12.89 12.46 2.34
C ALA A 79 11.46 13.02 2.40
N ASN A 80 10.91 13.48 1.28
CA ASN A 80 9.56 14.00 1.21
C ASN A 80 8.49 12.91 1.03
N ALA A 81 8.89 11.64 0.91
CA ALA A 81 7.98 10.50 0.76
C ALA A 81 7.80 9.73 2.08
N LYS A 82 7.67 10.44 3.19
CA LYS A 82 7.51 9.82 4.52
C LYS A 82 6.27 8.94 4.63
N GLY A 83 5.17 9.35 3.99
CA GLY A 83 3.95 8.56 3.97
C GLY A 83 4.14 7.22 3.28
N ASP A 84 4.84 7.22 2.14
CA ASP A 84 5.14 6.00 1.38
C ASP A 84 6.03 5.05 2.20
N ALA A 85 7.05 5.60 2.85
CA ALA A 85 7.94 4.85 3.73
C ALA A 85 7.16 4.21 4.89
N ARG A 86 6.23 4.94 5.47
CA ARG A 86 5.39 4.48 6.57
C ARG A 86 4.48 3.31 6.14
N HIS A 87 3.86 3.41 4.95
CA HIS A 87 3.02 2.32 4.42
C HIS A 87 3.83 1.04 4.21
N LEU A 88 5.00 1.14 3.61
CA LEU A 88 5.87 -0.01 3.42
C LEU A 88 6.30 -0.60 4.76
N ALA A 89 6.69 0.24 5.71
CA ALA A 89 7.12 -0.19 7.03
C ALA A 89 6.00 -0.90 7.79
N LEU A 90 4.79 -0.37 7.75
CA LEU A 90 3.62 -0.98 8.39
C LEU A 90 3.35 -2.38 7.85
N ALA A 91 3.30 -2.53 6.53
CA ALA A 91 3.05 -3.83 5.91
C ALA A 91 4.16 -4.83 6.23
N THR A 92 5.41 -4.38 6.20
CA THR A 92 6.58 -5.21 6.46
C THR A 92 6.66 -5.66 7.91
N PHE A 93 6.54 -4.72 8.84
CA PHE A 93 6.63 -5.01 10.27
C PHE A 93 5.54 -5.98 10.73
N HIS A 94 4.31 -5.77 10.28
CA HIS A 94 3.18 -6.61 10.67
C HIS A 94 3.09 -7.91 9.88
N GLY A 95 4.06 -8.19 9.01
CA GLY A 95 4.14 -9.46 8.31
C GLY A 95 3.06 -9.67 7.25
N CYS A 96 2.57 -8.60 6.63
CA CYS A 96 1.61 -8.73 5.54
C CYS A 96 2.24 -9.44 4.35
N ALA A 97 1.50 -10.36 3.75
CA ALA A 97 1.97 -11.07 2.56
C ALA A 97 1.99 -10.15 1.33
N ILE A 98 1.05 -9.21 1.27
CA ILE A 98 0.86 -8.34 0.11
C ILE A 98 0.60 -6.91 0.59
N LEU A 99 1.25 -5.95 -0.07
CA LEU A 99 0.90 -4.53 0.02
C LEU A 99 0.35 -4.11 -1.33
N ALA A 100 -0.96 -3.88 -1.39
CA ALA A 100 -1.64 -3.43 -2.59
C ALA A 100 -1.65 -1.90 -2.62
N THR A 101 -1.10 -1.30 -3.67
CA THR A 101 -0.97 0.15 -3.75
C THR A 101 -0.91 0.60 -5.20
N TRP A 102 -1.43 1.79 -5.48
CA TRP A 102 -1.26 2.46 -6.78
C TRP A 102 0.02 3.29 -6.85
N ASN A 103 0.80 3.30 -5.78
CA ASN A 103 2.09 4.01 -5.78
C ASN A 103 3.13 3.23 -6.57
N CYS A 104 3.16 3.44 -7.89
CA CYS A 104 4.11 2.79 -8.80
C CYS A 104 5.45 3.51 -8.85
N ARG A 105 5.54 4.70 -8.26
CA ARG A 105 6.79 5.46 -8.25
C ARG A 105 7.76 4.97 -7.18
N HIS A 106 7.25 4.70 -5.98
CA HIS A 106 8.11 4.38 -4.84
C HIS A 106 7.90 2.99 -4.25
N ILE A 107 6.77 2.34 -4.50
CA ILE A 107 6.45 1.05 -3.88
C ILE A 107 6.24 -0.04 -4.92
N ALA A 108 5.16 0.01 -5.70
CA ALA A 108 4.87 -1.00 -6.74
C ALA A 108 5.71 -0.73 -7.98
N ASN A 109 7.02 -0.90 -7.86
CA ASN A 109 8.00 -0.55 -8.88
C ASN A 109 9.10 -1.62 -8.92
N ALA A 110 9.17 -2.33 -10.04
CA ALA A 110 10.13 -3.42 -10.22
C ALA A 110 11.59 -2.98 -10.03
N ASN A 111 11.92 -1.74 -10.45
CA ASN A 111 13.26 -1.20 -10.30
C ASN A 111 13.65 -0.94 -8.84
N LYS A 112 12.67 -0.79 -7.96
CA LYS A 112 12.90 -0.54 -6.54
C LYS A 112 12.84 -1.81 -5.70
N GLN A 113 12.16 -2.84 -6.17
CA GLN A 113 11.94 -4.06 -5.39
C GLN A 113 13.24 -4.73 -4.94
N GLU A 114 14.24 -4.81 -5.81
CA GLU A 114 15.52 -5.42 -5.49
C GLU A 114 16.21 -4.65 -4.35
N HIS A 115 16.23 -3.32 -4.44
CA HIS A 115 16.81 -2.48 -3.40
C HIS A 115 16.08 -2.64 -2.06
N ILE A 116 14.76 -2.66 -2.10
CA ILE A 116 13.93 -2.87 -0.90
C ILE A 116 14.25 -4.24 -0.28
N ARG A 117 14.34 -5.28 -1.07
CA ARG A 117 14.66 -6.62 -0.58
C ARG A 117 16.04 -6.69 0.07
N ARG A 118 17.02 -6.00 -0.49
CA ARG A 118 18.37 -5.95 0.11
C ARG A 118 18.35 -5.30 1.48
N ILE A 119 17.64 -4.19 1.61
CA ILE A 119 17.53 -3.50 2.90
C ILE A 119 16.78 -4.37 3.91
N HIS A 120 15.69 -5.01 3.49
CA HIS A 120 14.95 -5.92 4.36
C HIS A 120 15.80 -7.11 4.80
N ALA A 121 16.64 -7.65 3.92
CA ALA A 121 17.57 -8.73 4.27
C ALA A 121 18.56 -8.28 5.34
N MET A 122 19.05 -7.04 5.25
CA MET A 122 19.98 -6.48 6.24
C MET A 122 19.36 -6.35 7.63
N ILE A 123 18.08 -6.07 7.71
CA ILE A 123 17.38 -5.91 9.00
C ILE A 123 16.59 -7.16 9.41
N GLY A 124 16.70 -8.24 8.62
CA GLY A 124 16.13 -9.53 9.00
C GLY A 124 14.63 -9.66 8.85
N VAL A 125 14.01 -8.98 7.88
CA VAL A 125 12.58 -9.05 7.65
C VAL A 125 12.26 -9.53 6.22
N ALA A 126 11.08 -10.10 6.05
CA ALA A 126 10.59 -10.54 4.74
C ALA A 126 9.91 -9.36 4.02
N THR A 127 10.05 -9.32 2.71
CA THR A 127 9.42 -8.29 1.88
C THR A 127 8.04 -8.74 1.43
N PRO A 128 6.99 -7.94 1.66
CA PRO A 128 5.66 -8.21 1.08
C PRO A 128 5.71 -8.20 -0.44
N LEU A 129 4.75 -8.83 -1.08
CA LEU A 129 4.54 -8.63 -2.51
C LEU A 129 4.02 -7.22 -2.71
N LEU A 130 4.74 -6.41 -3.50
CA LEU A 130 4.44 -4.99 -3.71
C LEU A 130 3.82 -4.83 -5.09
N VAL A 131 2.50 -4.72 -5.14
CA VAL A 131 1.75 -4.77 -6.41
C VAL A 131 0.56 -3.82 -6.40
N THR A 132 0.03 -3.55 -7.59
CA THR A 132 -1.20 -2.79 -7.75
C THR A 132 -2.42 -3.70 -7.67
N PRO A 133 -3.61 -3.16 -7.38
CA PRO A 133 -4.84 -3.92 -7.48
C PRO A 133 -5.06 -4.57 -8.85
N TYR A 134 -4.65 -3.89 -9.92
CA TYR A 134 -4.75 -4.44 -11.28
C TYR A 134 -3.92 -5.71 -11.44
N GLU A 135 -2.67 -5.69 -10.97
CA GLU A 135 -1.79 -6.87 -11.03
C GLU A 135 -2.38 -8.04 -10.23
N LEU A 136 -3.01 -7.75 -9.09
CA LEU A 136 -3.67 -8.77 -8.29
C LEU A 136 -4.88 -9.39 -9.00
N LEU A 137 -5.63 -8.61 -9.75
CA LEU A 137 -6.74 -9.11 -10.57
C LEU A 137 -6.24 -10.06 -11.65
N LEU A 138 -5.12 -9.75 -12.30
CA LEU A 138 -4.55 -10.60 -13.35
C LEU A 138 -4.06 -11.94 -12.82
N LYS A 139 -3.70 -12.03 -11.53
CA LYS A 139 -3.23 -13.26 -10.90
C LYS A 139 -4.35 -14.12 -10.32
N SER A 140 -5.57 -13.62 -10.33
CA SER A 140 -6.72 -14.36 -9.82
C SER A 140 -7.11 -15.44 -10.81
N PRO A 141 -7.34 -16.70 -10.36
CA PRO A 141 -7.83 -17.74 -11.23
C PRO A 141 -9.27 -17.49 -11.69
#